data_d3917f2bb9f962513982fa085b0ec867
#
_entry.id   d3917f2bb9f962513982fa085b0ec867
#
_cell.length_a   1.000
_cell.length_b   1.000
_cell.length_c   1.000
_cell.angle_alpha   90.00
_cell.angle_beta   90.00
_cell.angle_gamma   90.00
#
_symmetry.space_group_name_H-M   'P 1'
#
loop_
_entity.id
_entity.type
_entity.pdbx_description
1 polymer ?
#
loop_
_entity_poly.entity_id
_entity_poly.type
_entity_poly.pdbx_seq_one_letter_code
_entity_poly.pdbx_strand_id
1 'polypeptide(L)'
;MSRGKAINVKIATTKVIKALETKLDQIKKDKANQKVNEEKFSKAQEKWNKEVAKLALTQISKAEDLSAHSRYNGDINVSFSLPKGSLTLPKEPEKDFDTYHDWQYKEMVEEIENAIRILKMTDEEVVSTSTYNAIARYL
;
A
#
# COMPACT_ATOMS: atom_id res chain seq x y z
N MET A 1 -14.29 27.95 35.13
CA MET A 1 -14.24 28.35 33.71
C MET A 1 -13.93 27.16 32.84
N SER A 2 -14.77 26.94 31.92
CA SER A 2 -14.59 25.81 31.05
C SER A 2 -13.58 26.16 29.97
N ARG A 3 -12.49 25.53 30.02
CA ARG A 3 -11.64 25.37 28.84
C ARG A 3 -12.41 24.55 27.86
N GLY A 4 -12.30 24.78 26.58
CA GLY A 4 -12.94 23.95 25.58
C GLY A 4 -13.00 22.49 26.05
N LYS A 5 -14.19 21.93 26.13
CA LYS A 5 -14.37 20.58 26.63
C LYS A 5 -13.58 19.61 25.77
N ALA A 6 -12.61 18.94 26.37
CA ALA A 6 -12.02 17.79 25.74
C ALA A 6 -13.14 16.78 25.45
N ILE A 7 -13.28 16.36 24.21
CA ILE A 7 -14.23 15.31 23.85
C ILE A 7 -13.67 14.01 24.39
N ASN A 8 -14.24 13.53 25.47
CA ASN A 8 -13.88 12.20 26.01
C ASN A 8 -14.70 11.16 25.27
N VAL A 9 -14.08 10.51 24.32
CA VAL A 9 -14.67 9.35 23.65
C VAL A 9 -14.36 8.13 24.50
N LYS A 10 -15.41 7.54 25.07
CA LYS A 10 -15.28 6.26 25.79
C LYS A 10 -15.43 5.12 24.82
N ILE A 11 -14.38 4.35 24.66
CA ILE A 11 -14.39 3.20 23.76
C ILE A 11 -14.28 1.94 24.61
N ALA A 12 -15.22 1.01 24.44
CA ALA A 12 -15.23 -0.24 25.15
C ALA A 12 -13.97 -1.06 24.80
N THR A 13 -13.31 -1.59 25.82
CA THR A 13 -12.10 -2.41 25.67
C THR A 13 -12.34 -3.59 24.72
N THR A 14 -13.49 -4.24 24.81
CA THR A 14 -13.87 -5.35 23.91
C THR A 14 -13.89 -4.95 22.45
N LYS A 15 -14.38 -3.75 22.15
CA LYS A 15 -14.40 -3.24 20.76
C LYS A 15 -13.01 -2.97 20.23
N VAL A 16 -12.13 -2.43 21.07
CA VAL A 16 -10.73 -2.17 20.71
C VAL A 16 -9.99 -3.48 20.44
N ILE A 17 -10.16 -4.48 21.32
CA ILE A 17 -9.56 -5.81 21.13
C ILE A 17 -10.01 -6.41 19.80
N LYS A 18 -11.30 -6.36 19.51
CA LYS A 18 -11.85 -6.89 18.26
C LYS A 18 -11.29 -6.16 17.04
N ALA A 19 -11.17 -4.84 17.09
CA ALA A 19 -10.59 -4.05 16.01
C ALA A 19 -9.12 -4.41 15.79
N LEU A 20 -8.36 -4.58 16.85
CA LEU A 20 -6.95 -5.00 16.77
C LEU A 20 -6.80 -6.41 16.21
N GLU A 21 -7.65 -7.34 16.63
CA GLU A 21 -7.65 -8.71 16.09
C GLU A 21 -7.98 -8.73 14.60
N THR A 22 -8.97 -7.95 14.18
CA THR A 22 -9.31 -7.79 12.76
C THR A 22 -8.15 -7.22 11.96
N LYS A 23 -7.49 -6.18 12.49
CA LYS A 23 -6.33 -5.58 11.85
C LYS A 23 -5.17 -6.56 11.74
N LEU A 24 -4.92 -7.32 12.80
CA LEU A 24 -3.87 -8.33 12.82
C LEU A 24 -4.12 -9.42 11.76
N ASP A 25 -5.34 -9.92 11.68
CA ASP A 25 -5.72 -10.91 10.66
C ASP A 25 -5.56 -10.36 9.25
N GLN A 26 -5.92 -9.11 9.03
CA GLN A 26 -5.77 -8.46 7.73
C GLN A 26 -4.29 -8.32 7.34
N ILE A 27 -3.44 -7.90 8.29
CA ILE A 27 -1.99 -7.77 8.06
C ILE A 27 -1.38 -9.13 7.73
N LYS A 28 -1.73 -10.17 8.47
CA LYS A 28 -1.24 -11.54 8.22
C LYS A 28 -1.68 -12.06 6.86
N LYS A 29 -2.93 -11.80 6.48
CA LYS A 29 -3.47 -12.18 5.18
C LYS A 29 -2.76 -11.45 4.04
N ASP A 30 -2.57 -10.14 4.18
CA ASP A 30 -1.87 -9.32 3.18
C ASP A 30 -0.42 -9.80 3.00
N LYS A 31 0.27 -10.10 4.11
CA LYS A 31 1.64 -10.63 4.04
C LYS A 31 1.70 -12.00 3.36
N ALA A 32 0.77 -12.88 3.67
CA ALA A 32 0.71 -14.21 3.07
C ALA A 32 0.48 -14.15 1.55
N ASN A 33 -0.32 -13.17 1.10
CA ASN A 33 -0.65 -12.99 -0.30
C ASN A 33 0.27 -12.00 -1.04
N GLN A 34 1.20 -11.37 -0.32
CA GLN A 34 2.03 -10.29 -0.87
C GLN A 34 2.77 -10.71 -2.14
N LYS A 35 3.45 -11.84 -2.11
CA LYS A 35 4.23 -12.33 -3.25
C LYS A 35 3.35 -12.57 -4.48
N VAL A 36 2.21 -13.21 -4.29
CA VAL A 36 1.24 -13.47 -5.37
C VAL A 36 0.68 -12.17 -5.92
N ASN A 37 0.33 -11.23 -5.05
CA ASN A 37 -0.19 -9.93 -5.45
C ASN A 37 0.86 -9.12 -6.21
N GLU A 38 2.10 -9.12 -5.75
CA GLU A 38 3.22 -8.46 -6.45
C GLU A 38 3.46 -9.05 -7.84
N GLU A 39 3.42 -10.38 -7.97
CA GLU A 39 3.57 -11.06 -9.26
C GLU A 39 2.43 -10.71 -10.22
N LYS A 40 1.19 -10.70 -9.74
CA LYS A 40 0.02 -10.31 -10.55
C LYS A 40 0.13 -8.85 -11.01
N PHE A 41 0.52 -7.96 -10.11
CA PHE A 41 0.69 -6.55 -10.43
C PHE A 41 1.81 -6.35 -11.44
N SER A 42 2.94 -7.03 -11.27
CA SER A 42 4.07 -6.97 -12.20
C SER A 42 3.69 -7.44 -13.61
N LYS A 43 2.92 -8.52 -13.70
CA LYS A 43 2.42 -9.02 -15.00
C LYS A 43 1.44 -8.04 -15.65
N ALA A 44 0.55 -7.46 -14.86
CA ALA A 44 -0.39 -6.45 -15.35
C ALA A 44 0.35 -5.20 -15.85
N GLN A 45 1.37 -4.77 -15.13
CA GLN A 45 2.20 -3.63 -15.50
C GLN A 45 2.98 -3.91 -16.79
N GLU A 46 3.54 -5.10 -16.93
CA GLU A 46 4.24 -5.52 -18.14
C GLU A 46 3.31 -5.55 -19.35
N LYS A 47 2.11 -6.08 -19.18
CA LYS A 47 1.08 -6.09 -20.23
C LYS A 47 0.70 -4.67 -20.64
N TRP A 48 0.49 -3.79 -19.68
CA TRP A 48 0.19 -2.39 -19.94
C TRP A 48 1.32 -1.70 -20.67
N ASN A 49 2.57 -1.93 -20.27
CA ASN A 49 3.75 -1.38 -20.94
C ASN A 49 3.80 -1.80 -22.41
N LYS A 50 3.51 -3.06 -22.71
CA LYS A 50 3.47 -3.56 -24.09
C LYS A 50 2.35 -2.94 -24.89
N GLU A 51 1.17 -2.79 -24.30
CA GLU A 51 0.03 -2.15 -24.98
C GLU A 51 0.33 -0.68 -25.30
N VAL A 52 0.91 0.05 -24.34
CA VAL A 52 1.32 1.44 -24.55
C VAL A 52 2.40 1.54 -25.63
N ALA A 53 3.38 0.64 -25.61
CA ALA A 53 4.42 0.61 -26.63
C ALA A 53 3.86 0.39 -28.03
N LYS A 54 2.91 -0.52 -28.19
CA LYS A 54 2.24 -0.74 -29.48
C LYS A 54 1.49 0.49 -29.95
N LEU A 55 0.76 1.14 -29.06
CA LEU A 55 0.04 2.38 -29.40
C LEU A 55 1.03 3.50 -29.76
N ALA A 56 2.11 3.62 -29.02
CA ALA A 56 3.13 4.63 -29.28
C ALA A 56 3.78 4.43 -30.66
N LEU A 57 4.02 3.19 -31.05
CA LEU A 57 4.58 2.89 -32.38
C LEU A 57 3.67 3.31 -33.52
N THR A 58 2.35 3.32 -33.32
CA THR A 58 1.42 3.83 -34.35
C THR A 58 1.57 5.34 -34.58
N GLN A 59 2.14 6.06 -33.62
CA GLN A 59 2.31 7.51 -33.67
C GLN A 59 3.78 7.94 -33.80
N ILE A 60 4.67 7.03 -34.19
CA ILE A 60 6.12 7.30 -34.20
C ILE A 60 6.50 8.44 -35.12
N SER A 61 5.72 8.68 -36.16
CA SER A 61 5.95 9.82 -37.07
C SER A 61 5.82 11.18 -36.38
N LYS A 62 5.13 11.23 -35.22
CA LYS A 62 4.97 12.45 -34.41
C LYS A 62 5.98 12.51 -33.27
N ALA A 63 6.90 11.54 -33.18
CA ALA A 63 7.84 11.44 -32.06
C ALA A 63 8.78 12.66 -32.00
N GLU A 64 9.00 13.13 -30.77
CA GLU A 64 9.94 14.17 -30.41
C GLU A 64 11.02 13.57 -29.52
N ASP A 65 12.19 14.21 -29.46
CA ASP A 65 13.30 13.78 -28.60
C ASP A 65 13.69 12.31 -28.81
N LEU A 66 13.67 11.87 -30.06
CA LEU A 66 14.03 10.51 -30.42
C LEU A 66 15.52 10.26 -30.11
N SER A 67 15.80 9.27 -29.30
CA SER A 67 17.15 8.87 -28.99
C SER A 67 17.31 7.35 -29.02
N ALA A 68 18.49 6.93 -29.42
CA ALA A 68 18.88 5.52 -29.42
C ALA A 68 20.20 5.37 -28.69
N HIS A 69 20.30 4.35 -27.87
CA HIS A 69 21.49 4.05 -27.09
C HIS A 69 21.79 2.56 -27.12
N SER A 70 23.02 2.23 -27.51
CA SER A 70 23.49 0.85 -27.50
C SER A 70 24.06 0.52 -26.12
N ARG A 71 23.54 -0.53 -25.51
CA ARG A 71 24.02 -1.04 -24.23
C ARG A 71 25.29 -1.88 -24.40
N TYR A 72 26.01 -2.03 -23.30
CA TYR A 72 27.23 -2.83 -23.25
C TYR A 72 27.03 -4.30 -23.66
N ASN A 73 25.86 -4.85 -23.37
CA ASN A 73 25.50 -6.23 -23.75
C ASN A 73 24.99 -6.39 -25.18
N GLY A 74 24.99 -5.32 -25.96
CA GLY A 74 24.49 -5.32 -27.34
C GLY A 74 23.04 -4.94 -27.50
N ASP A 75 22.28 -4.78 -26.42
CA ASP A 75 20.91 -4.32 -26.49
C ASP A 75 20.85 -2.86 -26.93
N ILE A 76 19.80 -2.51 -27.64
CA ILE A 76 19.54 -1.14 -28.08
C ILE A 76 18.34 -0.58 -27.35
N ASN A 77 18.53 0.54 -26.66
CA ASN A 77 17.43 1.31 -26.08
C ASN A 77 17.03 2.42 -27.02
N VAL A 78 15.75 2.49 -27.32
CA VAL A 78 15.17 3.57 -28.09
C VAL A 78 14.15 4.27 -27.21
N SER A 79 14.23 5.59 -27.12
CA SER A 79 13.27 6.41 -26.37
C SER A 79 12.82 7.58 -27.20
N PHE A 80 11.59 7.99 -27.01
CA PHE A 80 11.01 9.15 -27.64
C PHE A 80 9.82 9.66 -26.84
N SER A 81 9.46 10.91 -27.08
CA SER A 81 8.30 11.52 -26.45
C SER A 81 7.24 11.77 -27.50
N LEU A 82 5.98 11.64 -27.12
CA LEU A 82 4.85 11.97 -28.00
C LEU A 82 4.15 13.23 -27.48
N PRO A 83 3.70 14.11 -28.37
CA PRO A 83 2.95 15.29 -27.99
C PRO A 83 1.69 14.93 -27.20
N LYS A 84 1.29 15.81 -26.30
CA LYS A 84 0.05 15.66 -25.54
C LYS A 84 -1.14 15.45 -26.48
N GLY A 85 -1.96 14.46 -26.19
CA GLY A 85 -3.14 14.14 -27.00
C GLY A 85 -2.88 13.22 -28.18
N SER A 86 -1.63 12.79 -28.42
CA SER A 86 -1.30 11.85 -29.50
C SER A 86 -1.81 10.44 -29.25
N LEU A 87 -1.96 10.06 -27.99
CA LEU A 87 -2.42 8.74 -27.57
C LEU A 87 -3.54 8.84 -26.55
N THR A 88 -4.49 7.91 -26.67
CA THR A 88 -5.42 7.59 -25.57
C THR A 88 -4.87 6.37 -24.86
N LEU A 89 -4.36 6.56 -23.65
CA LEU A 89 -3.76 5.48 -22.87
C LEU A 89 -4.81 4.55 -22.29
N PRO A 90 -4.58 3.22 -22.31
CA PRO A 90 -5.40 2.31 -21.52
C PRO A 90 -5.20 2.59 -20.03
N LYS A 91 -6.13 2.12 -19.21
CA LYS A 91 -6.04 2.33 -17.76
C LYS A 91 -4.80 1.63 -17.20
N GLU A 92 -3.96 2.40 -16.51
CA GLU A 92 -2.78 1.87 -15.82
C GLU A 92 -3.22 0.98 -14.65
N PRO A 93 -2.56 -0.19 -14.46
CA PRO A 93 -2.83 -1.03 -13.29
C PRO A 93 -2.58 -0.27 -11.99
N GLU A 94 -3.50 -0.42 -11.05
CA GLU A 94 -3.38 0.17 -9.72
C GLU A 94 -2.89 -0.87 -8.72
N LYS A 95 -1.97 -0.44 -7.86
CA LYS A 95 -1.53 -1.27 -6.75
C LYS A 95 -2.52 -1.10 -5.60
N ASP A 96 -3.42 -2.08 -5.45
CA ASP A 96 -4.52 -2.06 -4.48
C ASP A 96 -4.24 -2.93 -3.25
N PHE A 97 -2.99 -3.23 -2.97
CA PHE A 97 -2.57 -4.05 -1.85
C PHE A 97 -1.38 -3.44 -1.12
N ASP A 98 -1.29 -3.73 0.18
CA ASP A 98 -0.17 -3.29 1.00
C ASP A 98 0.98 -4.29 0.94
N THR A 99 2.21 -3.78 1.01
CA THR A 99 3.43 -4.59 1.06
C THR A 99 4.20 -4.24 2.32
N TYR A 100 4.80 -5.27 2.91
CA TYR A 100 5.56 -5.13 4.14
C TYR A 100 6.94 -5.77 4.00
N HIS A 101 7.97 -5.08 4.45
CA HIS A 101 9.27 -5.71 4.68
C HIS A 101 9.16 -6.71 5.83
N ASP A 102 9.97 -7.76 5.84
CA ASP A 102 9.89 -8.80 6.86
C ASP A 102 10.06 -8.24 8.28
N TRP A 103 11.00 -7.32 8.49
CA TRP A 103 11.21 -6.67 9.78
C TRP A 103 10.03 -5.81 10.20
N GLN A 104 9.46 -5.07 9.26
CA GLN A 104 8.29 -4.20 9.50
C GLN A 104 7.06 -5.03 9.88
N TYR A 105 6.81 -6.09 9.13
CA TYR A 105 5.73 -7.03 9.40
C TYR A 105 5.84 -7.63 10.80
N LYS A 106 7.03 -8.14 11.16
CA LYS A 106 7.30 -8.73 12.45
C LYS A 106 7.06 -7.75 13.58
N GLU A 107 7.55 -6.52 13.44
CA GLU A 107 7.36 -5.46 14.42
C GLU A 107 5.89 -5.12 14.62
N MET A 108 5.14 -4.93 13.53
CA MET A 108 3.71 -4.63 13.59
C MET A 108 2.91 -5.73 14.28
N VAL A 109 3.19 -6.99 13.93
CA VAL A 109 2.52 -8.15 14.54
C VAL A 109 2.80 -8.21 16.03
N GLU A 110 4.06 -8.05 16.44
CA GLU A 110 4.43 -8.07 17.85
C GLU A 110 3.75 -6.94 18.64
N GLU A 111 3.74 -5.72 18.11
CA GLU A 111 3.09 -4.59 18.76
C GLU A 111 1.58 -4.78 18.91
N ILE A 112 0.91 -5.26 17.88
CA ILE A 112 -0.54 -5.50 17.94
C ILE A 112 -0.87 -6.64 18.90
N GLU A 113 -0.12 -7.75 18.86
CA GLU A 113 -0.30 -8.88 19.77
C GLU A 113 -0.08 -8.48 21.23
N ASN A 114 0.94 -7.65 21.49
CA ASN A 114 1.20 -7.12 22.83
C ASN A 114 0.06 -6.22 23.31
N ALA A 115 -0.43 -5.35 22.45
CA ALA A 115 -1.56 -4.47 22.76
C ALA A 115 -2.81 -5.28 23.12
N ILE A 116 -3.13 -6.30 22.35
CA ILE A 116 -4.26 -7.21 22.61
C ILE A 116 -4.10 -7.91 23.94
N ARG A 117 -2.90 -8.44 24.21
CA ARG A 117 -2.62 -9.13 25.46
C ARG A 117 -2.79 -8.22 26.67
N ILE A 118 -2.26 -7.00 26.61
CA ILE A 118 -2.39 -6.03 27.69
C ILE A 118 -3.86 -5.68 27.92
N LEU A 119 -4.63 -5.44 26.87
CA LEU A 119 -6.05 -5.13 26.98
C LEU A 119 -6.86 -6.29 27.54
N LYS A 120 -6.52 -7.53 27.22
CA LYS A 120 -7.19 -8.72 27.79
C LYS A 120 -6.87 -8.93 29.26
N MET A 121 -5.74 -8.43 29.73
CA MET A 121 -5.32 -8.52 31.14
C MET A 121 -5.89 -7.41 32.01
N THR A 122 -6.43 -6.36 31.40
CA THR A 122 -7.04 -5.27 32.16
C THR A 122 -8.47 -5.59 32.56
N ASP A 123 -8.88 -5.21 33.75
CA ASP A 123 -10.25 -5.33 34.24
C ASP A 123 -11.11 -4.13 33.83
N GLU A 124 -10.52 -3.13 33.18
CA GLU A 124 -11.24 -1.94 32.76
C GLU A 124 -12.15 -2.21 31.57
N GLU A 125 -13.39 -1.77 31.66
CA GLU A 125 -14.37 -1.90 30.58
C GLU A 125 -14.13 -0.90 29.45
N VAL A 126 -13.42 0.19 29.76
CA VAL A 126 -13.16 1.30 28.84
C VAL A 126 -11.67 1.55 28.74
N VAL A 127 -11.21 1.74 27.50
CA VAL A 127 -9.80 2.02 27.24
C VAL A 127 -9.45 3.43 27.71
N SER A 128 -8.34 3.56 28.46
CA SER A 128 -7.83 4.87 28.85
C SER A 128 -7.34 5.66 27.62
N THR A 129 -7.35 6.98 27.73
CA THR A 129 -6.89 7.87 26.66
C THR A 129 -5.44 7.59 26.27
N SER A 130 -4.57 7.36 27.25
CA SER A 130 -3.17 7.08 26.99
C SER A 130 -2.97 5.74 26.26
N THR A 131 -3.71 4.71 26.63
CA THR A 131 -3.69 3.43 25.95
C THR A 131 -4.23 3.55 24.53
N TYR A 132 -5.36 4.24 24.35
CA TYR A 132 -5.93 4.49 23.03
C TYR A 132 -4.92 5.19 22.12
N ASN A 133 -4.27 6.24 22.60
CA ASN A 133 -3.30 6.99 21.80
C ASN A 133 -2.10 6.12 21.38
N ALA A 134 -1.69 5.20 22.25
CA ALA A 134 -0.58 4.29 21.94
C ALA A 134 -0.90 3.29 20.81
N ILE A 135 -2.17 2.90 20.66
CA ILE A 135 -2.60 1.89 19.69
C ILE A 135 -3.44 2.45 18.53
N ALA A 136 -3.74 3.73 18.54
CA ALA A 136 -4.65 4.35 17.56
C ALA A 136 -4.19 4.14 16.11
N ARG A 137 -2.90 4.08 15.86
CA ARG A 137 -2.36 3.86 14.50
C ARG A 137 -2.73 2.49 13.91
N TYR A 138 -3.14 1.53 14.74
CA TYR A 138 -3.56 0.21 14.29
C TYR A 138 -5.08 0.06 14.18
N LEU A 139 -5.82 1.07 14.56
CA LEU A 139 -7.28 1.09 14.48
C LEU A 139 -7.79 1.83 13.21
#